data_e7d317288f2ce91d7aedc6142c5865c1
#
_entry.id   e7d317288f2ce91d7aedc6142c5865c1
#
_cell.length_a   1.000
_cell.length_b   1.000
_cell.length_c   1.000
_cell.angle_alpha   90.00
_cell.angle_beta   90.00
_cell.angle_gamma   90.00
#
_symmetry.space_group_name_H-M   'P 1'
#
loop_
_entity.id
_entity.type
_entity.pdbx_description
1 polymer ?
#
loop_
_entity_poly.entity_id
_entity_poly.type
_entity_poly.pdbx_seq_one_letter_code
_entity_poly.pdbx_strand_id
1 'polypeptide(L)'
;MRMLFWAVVAGCSGLLMTGCARSKDLYSPEEGSIYMPQAYQDRSVMTLYKMDSIQRVTFGAYYGGFNGPNSDITVKFEVVPSLVDQYNITNAYLGYTYYPLPDSVYTLSSTTGVIRAGKQSSDPLFILVSGKKISFGYHYLLPIRITSVSAGSKDSSLSVAYFKLDSLQTRVKDLTSSGTLTVSDENRDGANAKEGSSKLVDNDYSTKFLSFNYNPNFWTKLKLNAPQKLDAYELTSGNDAPERDPRNWLFQGSNNGTDWTTLDTRTGEIFLGRQLTRRFNLNTSDAYSYYRLLITANGGASLIQITEWKLVQFY
;
A
#
# COMPACT_ATOMS: atom_id res chain seq x y z
N MET A 1 -65.94 17.26 -60.93
CA MET A 1 -66.08 18.72 -60.81
C MET A 1 -65.04 19.18 -59.78
N ARG A 2 -64.03 19.94 -60.23
CA ARG A 2 -62.85 20.39 -59.47
C ARG A 2 -63.28 21.59 -58.64
N MET A 3 -62.78 21.62 -57.36
CA MET A 3 -62.58 22.88 -56.63
C MET A 3 -61.30 22.88 -55.90
N LEU A 4 -60.34 23.68 -56.32
CA LEU A 4 -59.13 24.04 -55.65
C LEU A 4 -59.39 24.96 -54.44
N PHE A 5 -58.86 24.67 -53.29
CA PHE A 5 -58.69 25.66 -52.19
C PHE A 5 -57.21 25.92 -51.96
N TRP A 6 -56.85 27.22 -52.16
CA TRP A 6 -55.59 27.80 -51.80
C TRP A 6 -55.59 28.11 -50.30
N ALA A 7 -54.66 27.55 -49.55
CA ALA A 7 -54.41 28.02 -48.18
C ALA A 7 -53.11 28.82 -48.16
N VAL A 8 -53.25 30.06 -47.75
CA VAL A 8 -52.18 31.03 -47.54
C VAL A 8 -51.52 30.69 -46.23
N VAL A 9 -50.21 30.29 -46.30
CA VAL A 9 -49.38 30.10 -45.11
C VAL A 9 -48.75 31.45 -44.79
N ALA A 10 -49.23 32.11 -43.73
CA ALA A 10 -48.56 33.27 -43.13
C ALA A 10 -47.38 32.79 -42.29
N GLY A 11 -46.13 33.03 -42.75
CA GLY A 11 -44.93 32.77 -42.01
C GLY A 11 -44.74 33.73 -40.83
N CYS A 12 -44.88 33.24 -39.61
CA CYS A 12 -44.41 33.92 -38.40
C CYS A 12 -42.94 33.63 -38.20
N SER A 13 -42.05 34.52 -38.67
CA SER A 13 -40.65 34.51 -38.33
C SER A 13 -40.47 34.97 -36.88
N GLY A 14 -40.53 34.02 -35.92
CA GLY A 14 -40.13 34.28 -34.55
C GLY A 14 -38.62 34.36 -34.46
N LEU A 15 -38.06 35.55 -34.24
CA LEU A 15 -36.67 35.71 -33.79
C LEU A 15 -36.53 35.02 -32.43
N LEU A 16 -35.92 33.83 -32.41
CA LEU A 16 -35.39 33.26 -31.21
C LEU A 16 -34.12 34.04 -30.83
N MET A 17 -34.28 35.05 -29.98
CA MET A 17 -33.16 35.65 -29.26
C MET A 17 -32.63 34.60 -28.29
N THR A 18 -31.68 33.75 -28.73
CA THR A 18 -30.86 32.97 -27.84
C THR A 18 -29.89 33.91 -27.15
N GLY A 19 -30.32 34.49 -26.04
CA GLY A 19 -29.43 35.16 -25.12
C GLY A 19 -28.48 34.11 -24.55
N CYS A 20 -27.27 34.02 -25.09
CA CYS A 20 -26.16 33.35 -24.38
C CYS A 20 -25.92 34.17 -23.11
N ALA A 21 -26.52 33.77 -22.00
CA ALA A 21 -26.12 34.29 -20.69
C ALA A 21 -24.61 34.09 -20.58
N ARG A 22 -23.85 35.18 -20.45
CA ARG A 22 -22.42 35.09 -20.21
C ARG A 22 -22.22 34.39 -18.87
N SER A 23 -21.31 33.43 -18.80
CA SER A 23 -21.02 32.68 -17.57
C SER A 23 -20.73 33.56 -16.35
N LYS A 24 -20.41 34.84 -16.57
CA LYS A 24 -20.22 35.86 -15.53
C LYS A 24 -21.51 36.26 -14.79
N ASP A 25 -22.66 35.97 -15.36
CA ASP A 25 -23.96 36.32 -14.79
C ASP A 25 -24.61 35.16 -14.03
N LEU A 26 -23.91 33.99 -14.00
CA LEU A 26 -24.33 32.81 -13.24
C LEU A 26 -23.64 32.83 -11.88
N TYR A 27 -24.43 32.84 -10.83
CA TYR A 27 -23.94 32.68 -9.44
C TYR A 27 -24.34 31.31 -8.91
N SER A 28 -23.41 30.66 -8.22
CA SER A 28 -23.66 29.44 -7.46
C SER A 28 -23.99 29.80 -6.01
N PRO A 29 -24.87 29.06 -5.31
CA PRO A 29 -25.01 29.18 -3.85
C PRO A 29 -23.69 28.96 -3.09
N GLU A 30 -22.75 28.24 -3.69
CA GLU A 30 -21.42 27.95 -3.15
C GLU A 30 -20.34 28.96 -3.58
N GLU A 31 -20.74 30.09 -4.25
CA GLU A 31 -19.78 31.10 -4.71
C GLU A 31 -19.03 31.71 -3.52
N GLY A 32 -17.69 31.63 -3.57
CA GLY A 32 -16.82 32.10 -2.47
C GLY A 32 -16.62 31.11 -1.32
N SER A 33 -17.17 29.92 -1.39
CA SER A 33 -16.97 28.87 -0.42
C SER A 33 -15.58 28.22 -0.63
N ILE A 34 -14.76 28.14 0.42
CA ILE A 34 -13.41 27.53 0.39
C ILE A 34 -13.45 26.20 1.13
N TYR A 35 -13.05 25.12 0.44
CA TYR A 35 -13.09 23.77 0.97
C TYR A 35 -11.92 22.92 0.48
N MET A 36 -11.76 21.71 1.08
CA MET A 36 -10.82 20.69 0.63
C MET A 36 -11.58 19.65 -0.22
N PRO A 37 -11.27 19.49 -1.52
CA PRO A 37 -11.89 18.43 -2.33
C PRO A 37 -11.69 17.02 -1.75
N GLN A 38 -10.59 16.81 -1.02
CA GLN A 38 -10.28 15.56 -0.36
C GLN A 38 -11.16 15.26 0.87
N ALA A 39 -11.91 16.26 1.37
CA ALA A 39 -12.87 16.06 2.45
C ALA A 39 -14.16 15.36 1.99
N TYR A 40 -14.39 15.31 0.67
CA TYR A 40 -15.61 14.73 0.10
C TYR A 40 -15.42 13.25 -0.20
N GLN A 41 -16.26 12.39 0.42
CA GLN A 41 -16.27 10.93 0.24
C GLN A 41 -14.89 10.28 0.48
N ASP A 42 -14.47 9.36 -0.41
CA ASP A 42 -13.22 8.60 -0.28
C ASP A 42 -12.02 9.22 -1.05
N ARG A 43 -12.10 10.53 -1.38
CA ARG A 43 -11.03 11.23 -2.11
C ARG A 43 -9.74 11.42 -1.31
N SER A 44 -9.77 11.10 -0.01
CA SER A 44 -8.61 11.13 0.90
C SER A 44 -8.03 9.75 1.22
N VAL A 45 -8.45 8.69 0.54
CA VAL A 45 -7.80 7.36 0.68
C VAL A 45 -6.40 7.42 0.07
N MET A 46 -5.40 7.05 0.86
CA MET A 46 -4.01 6.98 0.44
C MET A 46 -3.64 5.57 -0.01
N THR A 47 -3.04 5.46 -1.19
CA THR A 47 -2.36 4.23 -1.63
C THR A 47 -0.86 4.44 -1.47
N LEU A 48 -0.27 3.81 -0.47
CA LEU A 48 1.16 3.90 -0.17
C LEU A 48 1.82 2.53 -0.24
N TYR A 49 3.09 2.54 -0.62
CA TYR A 49 3.91 1.33 -0.74
C TYR A 49 5.01 1.30 0.32
N LYS A 50 5.34 0.11 0.79
CA LYS A 50 6.52 -0.13 1.63
C LYS A 50 7.77 -0.04 0.77
N MET A 51 8.37 1.15 0.69
CA MET A 51 9.53 1.43 -0.17
C MET A 51 10.39 2.56 0.42
N ASP A 52 11.65 2.64 -0.02
CA ASP A 52 12.62 3.63 0.48
C ASP A 52 12.38 5.05 -0.06
N SER A 53 11.80 5.18 -1.24
CA SER A 53 11.54 6.49 -1.84
C SER A 53 10.37 7.22 -1.18
N ILE A 54 10.46 8.56 -1.17
CA ILE A 54 9.38 9.43 -0.68
C ILE A 54 8.21 9.40 -1.67
N GLN A 55 7.02 9.12 -1.15
CA GLN A 55 5.77 9.12 -1.87
C GLN A 55 5.02 10.43 -1.62
N ARG A 56 4.24 10.87 -2.61
CA ARG A 56 3.53 12.14 -2.57
C ARG A 56 2.03 11.91 -2.62
N VAL A 57 1.30 12.47 -1.65
CA VAL A 57 -0.17 12.51 -1.64
C VAL A 57 -0.58 13.98 -1.75
N THR A 58 -1.37 14.30 -2.76
CA THR A 58 -1.75 15.70 -3.04
C THR A 58 -2.89 16.15 -2.14
N PHE A 59 -2.81 17.39 -1.63
CA PHE A 59 -3.91 18.10 -1.00
C PHE A 59 -3.92 19.56 -1.39
N GLY A 60 -4.99 20.28 -1.02
CA GLY A 60 -5.13 21.69 -1.29
C GLY A 60 -6.54 22.20 -1.03
N ALA A 61 -6.79 23.43 -1.43
CA ALA A 61 -8.09 24.08 -1.33
C ALA A 61 -8.72 24.32 -2.69
N TYR A 62 -10.03 24.43 -2.69
CA TYR A 62 -10.83 24.77 -3.86
C TYR A 62 -11.78 25.92 -3.54
N TYR A 63 -12.01 26.77 -4.52
CA TYR A 63 -12.98 27.87 -4.49
C TYR A 63 -14.27 27.41 -5.17
N GLY A 64 -15.35 27.32 -4.40
CA GLY A 64 -16.67 26.93 -4.89
C GLY A 64 -17.30 28.04 -5.74
N GLY A 65 -18.09 27.60 -6.71
CA GLY A 65 -18.79 28.50 -7.65
C GLY A 65 -18.40 28.25 -9.09
N PHE A 66 -18.95 29.10 -9.98
CA PHE A 66 -18.70 29.02 -11.43
C PHE A 66 -17.47 29.81 -11.85
N ASN A 67 -17.10 30.84 -11.10
CA ASN A 67 -15.99 31.72 -11.38
C ASN A 67 -14.90 31.56 -10.33
N GLY A 68 -13.63 31.83 -10.69
CA GLY A 68 -12.56 31.94 -9.71
C GLY A 68 -12.62 33.29 -8.97
N PRO A 69 -11.84 33.44 -7.85
CA PRO A 69 -11.79 34.68 -7.09
C PRO A 69 -11.17 35.83 -7.92
N ASN A 70 -11.53 37.06 -7.60
CA ASN A 70 -11.00 38.26 -8.27
C ASN A 70 -9.57 38.60 -7.81
N SER A 71 -9.12 38.06 -6.70
CA SER A 71 -7.76 38.25 -6.12
C SER A 71 -7.26 36.94 -5.54
N ASP A 72 -5.95 36.84 -5.31
CA ASP A 72 -5.34 35.69 -4.68
C ASP A 72 -5.91 35.46 -3.28
N ILE A 73 -6.25 34.22 -2.95
CA ILE A 73 -6.74 33.79 -1.64
C ILE A 73 -5.69 32.89 -0.99
N THR A 74 -5.19 33.31 0.17
CA THR A 74 -4.29 32.50 1.00
C THR A 74 -5.13 31.59 1.91
N VAL A 75 -4.83 30.29 1.89
CA VAL A 75 -5.47 29.26 2.71
C VAL A 75 -4.41 28.61 3.61
N LYS A 76 -4.67 28.57 4.93
CA LYS A 76 -3.77 27.91 5.89
C LYS A 76 -4.34 26.56 6.32
N PHE A 77 -3.44 25.60 6.47
CA PHE A 77 -3.73 24.23 6.86
C PHE A 77 -2.97 23.84 8.12
N GLU A 78 -3.52 22.90 8.87
CA GLU A 78 -2.84 22.23 9.98
C GLU A 78 -3.19 20.74 10.02
N VAL A 79 -2.28 19.93 10.56
CA VAL A 79 -2.56 18.55 10.94
C VAL A 79 -3.16 18.55 12.34
N VAL A 80 -4.26 17.78 12.54
CA VAL A 80 -5.00 17.75 13.81
C VAL A 80 -5.15 16.30 14.30
N PRO A 81 -4.11 15.68 14.89
CA PRO A 81 -4.14 14.27 15.32
C PRO A 81 -5.24 13.96 16.34
N SER A 82 -5.65 14.95 17.15
CA SER A 82 -6.73 14.80 18.14
C SER A 82 -8.11 14.49 17.53
N LEU A 83 -8.29 14.70 16.21
CA LEU A 83 -9.53 14.33 15.53
C LEU A 83 -9.63 12.83 15.23
N VAL A 84 -8.55 12.06 15.39
CA VAL A 84 -8.55 10.60 15.12
C VAL A 84 -9.47 9.86 16.08
N ASP A 85 -9.47 10.21 17.36
CA ASP A 85 -10.35 9.57 18.36
C ASP A 85 -11.83 9.84 18.04
N GLN A 86 -12.17 11.08 17.71
CA GLN A 86 -13.53 11.46 17.31
C GLN A 86 -13.96 10.73 16.03
N TYR A 87 -13.03 10.59 15.07
CA TYR A 87 -13.27 9.85 13.83
C TYR A 87 -13.59 8.37 14.14
N ASN A 88 -12.81 7.72 15.02
CA ASN A 88 -13.01 6.34 15.41
C ASN A 88 -14.37 6.14 16.13
N ILE A 89 -14.76 7.06 17.01
CA ILE A 89 -16.08 7.00 17.67
C ILE A 89 -17.21 7.07 16.63
N THR A 90 -17.13 8.01 15.71
CA THR A 90 -18.17 8.23 14.68
C THR A 90 -18.24 7.06 13.70
N ASN A 91 -17.13 6.37 13.46
CA ASN A 91 -16.99 5.29 12.47
C ASN A 91 -16.79 3.92 13.14
N ALA A 92 -17.24 3.70 14.38
CA ALA A 92 -17.08 2.44 15.12
C ALA A 92 -17.66 1.21 14.38
N TYR A 93 -18.62 1.41 13.48
CA TYR A 93 -19.21 0.36 12.63
C TYR A 93 -18.20 -0.32 11.68
N LEU A 94 -17.02 0.29 11.42
CA LEU A 94 -15.96 -0.27 10.58
C LEU A 94 -15.35 -1.55 11.22
N GLY A 95 -15.46 -1.74 12.55
CA GLY A 95 -14.92 -2.90 13.23
C GLY A 95 -13.40 -2.89 13.44
N TYR A 96 -12.72 -1.80 13.10
CA TYR A 96 -11.29 -1.56 13.35
C TYR A 96 -11.05 -0.09 13.74
N THR A 97 -9.85 0.17 14.28
CA THR A 97 -9.46 1.49 14.80
C THR A 97 -8.32 2.07 13.98
N TYR A 98 -8.43 3.35 13.62
CA TYR A 98 -7.34 4.12 13.07
C TYR A 98 -6.42 4.65 14.16
N TYR A 99 -5.12 4.68 13.88
CA TYR A 99 -4.08 5.33 14.66
C TYR A 99 -3.64 6.63 13.97
N PRO A 100 -3.24 7.67 14.70
CA PRO A 100 -2.60 8.83 14.07
C PRO A 100 -1.39 8.38 13.24
N LEU A 101 -1.26 8.91 12.02
CA LEU A 101 -0.04 8.67 11.23
C LEU A 101 1.14 9.32 11.97
N PRO A 102 2.21 8.57 12.34
CA PRO A 102 3.29 9.12 13.16
C PRO A 102 4.01 10.27 12.45
N ASP A 103 4.35 11.33 13.18
CA ASP A 103 5.03 12.53 12.64
C ASP A 103 6.39 12.20 12.01
N SER A 104 7.04 11.12 12.45
CA SER A 104 8.33 10.67 11.92
C SER A 104 8.25 10.10 10.51
N VAL A 105 7.05 9.80 9.98
CA VAL A 105 6.88 9.14 8.68
C VAL A 105 6.42 10.08 7.58
N TYR A 106 6.02 11.32 7.89
CA TYR A 106 5.58 12.28 6.89
C TYR A 106 6.08 13.70 7.15
N THR A 107 6.00 14.54 6.12
CA THR A 107 6.13 16.01 6.22
C THR A 107 5.16 16.64 5.23
N LEU A 108 4.67 17.85 5.53
CA LEU A 108 3.92 18.65 4.55
C LEU A 108 4.88 19.50 3.72
N SER A 109 4.67 19.60 2.41
CA SER A 109 5.45 20.48 1.53
C SER A 109 5.27 21.96 1.91
N SER A 110 4.08 22.33 2.39
CA SER A 110 3.73 23.63 2.96
C SER A 110 2.45 23.50 3.79
N THR A 111 2.27 24.38 4.77
CA THR A 111 1.01 24.56 5.49
C THR A 111 0.19 25.76 4.94
N THR A 112 0.64 26.36 3.84
CA THR A 112 -0.03 27.48 3.22
C THR A 112 -0.15 27.24 1.73
N GLY A 113 -1.40 27.32 1.19
CA GLY A 113 -1.72 27.27 -0.22
C GLY A 113 -2.29 28.60 -0.70
N VAL A 114 -2.21 28.86 -2.01
CA VAL A 114 -2.75 30.06 -2.63
C VAL A 114 -3.67 29.64 -3.78
N ILE A 115 -4.91 30.11 -3.74
CA ILE A 115 -5.83 30.07 -4.89
C ILE A 115 -5.62 31.36 -5.65
N ARG A 116 -5.07 31.27 -6.87
CA ARG A 116 -4.76 32.44 -7.69
C ARG A 116 -6.02 33.07 -8.25
N ALA A 117 -5.99 34.38 -8.45
CA ALA A 117 -7.06 35.10 -9.13
C ALA A 117 -7.49 34.41 -10.44
N GLY A 118 -8.78 34.20 -10.62
CA GLY A 118 -9.36 33.50 -11.78
C GLY A 118 -9.18 31.99 -11.80
N LYS A 119 -8.55 31.38 -10.76
CA LYS A 119 -8.44 29.92 -10.60
C LYS A 119 -9.39 29.42 -9.53
N GLN A 120 -9.86 28.18 -9.66
CA GLN A 120 -10.72 27.54 -8.66
C GLN A 120 -9.94 26.65 -7.69
N SER A 121 -8.74 26.22 -8.03
CA SER A 121 -7.89 25.37 -7.18
C SER A 121 -6.66 26.13 -6.69
N SER A 122 -6.21 25.81 -5.48
CA SER A 122 -4.88 26.22 -5.03
C SER A 122 -3.78 25.52 -5.84
N ASP A 123 -2.58 26.09 -5.80
CA ASP A 123 -1.38 25.33 -6.16
C ASP A 123 -1.34 24.04 -5.34
N PRO A 124 -0.91 22.89 -5.92
CA PRO A 124 -0.94 21.62 -5.23
C PRO A 124 0.06 21.60 -4.08
N LEU A 125 -0.40 21.14 -2.91
CA LEU A 125 0.44 20.84 -1.76
C LEU A 125 0.58 19.31 -1.63
N PHE A 126 1.62 18.86 -0.94
CA PHE A 126 1.93 17.44 -0.83
C PHE A 126 2.14 17.02 0.62
N ILE A 127 1.56 15.88 0.99
CA ILE A 127 2.01 15.06 2.09
C ILE A 127 3.13 14.19 1.52
N LEU A 128 4.35 14.37 2.03
CA LEU A 128 5.55 13.64 1.64
C LEU A 128 5.73 12.49 2.64
N VAL A 129 5.56 11.25 2.20
CA VAL A 129 5.48 10.07 3.08
C VAL A 129 6.64 9.12 2.85
N SER A 130 7.33 8.71 3.94
CA SER A 130 8.32 7.64 3.93
C SER A 130 7.64 6.30 4.21
N GLY A 131 7.28 5.56 3.17
CA GLY A 131 6.62 4.26 3.29
C GLY A 131 7.43 3.22 4.07
N LYS A 132 8.77 3.28 3.98
CA LYS A 132 9.68 2.41 4.73
C LYS A 132 9.46 2.45 6.25
N LYS A 133 9.13 3.62 6.80
CA LYS A 133 8.95 3.82 8.24
C LYS A 133 7.56 3.41 8.74
N ILE A 134 6.61 3.14 7.87
CA ILE A 134 5.24 2.74 8.26
C ILE A 134 5.24 1.26 8.64
N SER A 135 4.58 0.92 9.76
CA SER A 135 4.41 -0.46 10.21
C SER A 135 3.24 -1.13 9.50
N PHE A 136 3.37 -2.44 9.23
CA PHE A 136 2.25 -3.26 8.75
C PHE A 136 1.23 -3.57 9.85
N GLY A 137 0.00 -3.90 9.45
CA GLY A 137 -1.04 -4.36 10.35
C GLY A 137 -1.79 -3.26 11.11
N TYR A 138 -1.53 -1.99 10.75
CA TYR A 138 -2.22 -0.84 11.33
C TYR A 138 -2.97 -0.07 10.25
N HIS A 139 -4.12 0.51 10.65
CA HIS A 139 -4.84 1.52 9.88
C HIS A 139 -4.41 2.90 10.39
N TYR A 140 -3.98 3.79 9.50
CA TYR A 140 -3.53 5.12 9.88
C TYR A 140 -4.42 6.21 9.31
N LEU A 141 -4.57 7.30 10.08
CA LEU A 141 -5.35 8.46 9.71
C LEU A 141 -4.53 9.73 9.92
N LEU A 142 -4.55 10.62 8.93
CA LEU A 142 -3.94 11.95 8.99
C LEU A 142 -5.01 13.01 8.71
N PRO A 143 -5.65 13.58 9.74
CA PRO A 143 -6.59 14.70 9.57
C PRO A 143 -5.84 15.99 9.24
N ILE A 144 -6.20 16.62 8.11
CA ILE A 144 -5.72 17.97 7.73
C ILE A 144 -6.93 18.90 7.67
N ARG A 145 -6.83 20.05 8.33
CA ARG A 145 -7.90 21.04 8.45
C ARG A 145 -7.49 22.39 7.85
N ILE A 146 -8.42 23.07 7.18
CA ILE A 146 -8.31 24.51 6.87
C ILE A 146 -8.52 25.29 8.16
N THR A 147 -7.51 26.06 8.57
CA THR A 147 -7.59 26.91 9.77
C THR A 147 -8.10 28.29 9.45
N SER A 148 -7.61 28.90 8.36
CA SER A 148 -8.01 30.25 7.95
C SER A 148 -7.95 30.45 6.45
N VAL A 149 -8.74 31.40 5.96
CA VAL A 149 -8.76 31.88 4.58
C VAL A 149 -8.67 33.40 4.60
N SER A 150 -7.97 34.00 3.64
CA SER A 150 -7.80 35.48 3.59
C SER A 150 -9.01 36.17 2.98
N ALA A 151 -9.86 35.49 2.22
CA ALA A 151 -11.09 35.98 1.64
C ALA A 151 -12.04 34.80 1.35
N GLY A 152 -13.33 35.09 1.15
CA GLY A 152 -14.37 34.06 1.03
C GLY A 152 -14.80 33.51 2.38
N SER A 153 -15.56 32.42 2.35
CA SER A 153 -16.06 31.74 3.53
C SER A 153 -15.49 30.29 3.58
N LYS A 154 -15.07 29.84 4.75
CA LYS A 154 -14.65 28.45 4.94
C LYS A 154 -15.89 27.56 5.04
N ASP A 155 -15.98 26.53 4.21
CA ASP A 155 -17.01 25.51 4.32
C ASP A 155 -16.71 24.63 5.55
N SER A 156 -17.61 24.66 6.55
CA SER A 156 -17.43 23.89 7.79
C SER A 156 -17.53 22.38 7.57
N SER A 157 -18.30 21.92 6.60
CA SER A 157 -18.54 20.49 6.30
C SER A 157 -17.38 19.85 5.55
N LEU A 158 -16.66 20.62 4.72
CA LEU A 158 -15.58 20.18 3.86
C LEU A 158 -14.22 20.82 4.23
N SER A 159 -14.09 21.33 5.45
CA SER A 159 -12.84 21.96 5.92
C SER A 159 -11.84 21.01 6.53
N VAL A 160 -12.20 19.74 6.76
CA VAL A 160 -11.32 18.70 7.29
C VAL A 160 -11.28 17.51 6.35
N ALA A 161 -10.11 17.18 5.84
CA ALA A 161 -9.89 15.95 5.07
C ALA A 161 -9.18 14.90 5.94
N TYR A 162 -9.74 13.70 5.99
CA TYR A 162 -9.24 12.56 6.75
C TYR A 162 -8.49 11.63 5.83
N PHE A 163 -7.17 11.84 5.67
CA PHE A 163 -6.33 10.99 4.82
C PHE A 163 -6.16 9.61 5.45
N LYS A 164 -6.78 8.59 4.84
CA LYS A 164 -6.86 7.22 5.32
C LYS A 164 -5.82 6.34 4.66
N LEU A 165 -5.06 5.57 5.46
CA LEU A 165 -4.22 4.48 5.00
C LEU A 165 -4.75 3.18 5.61
N ASP A 166 -5.56 2.45 4.87
CA ASP A 166 -6.21 1.22 5.34
C ASP A 166 -5.25 0.02 5.26
N SER A 167 -4.36 0.02 4.27
CA SER A 167 -3.31 -0.99 4.15
C SER A 167 -2.09 -0.45 3.43
N LEU A 168 -0.91 -0.87 3.89
CA LEU A 168 0.35 -0.57 3.21
C LEU A 168 0.59 -1.61 2.13
N GLN A 169 0.72 -1.17 0.88
CA GLN A 169 0.98 -2.04 -0.27
C GLN A 169 2.45 -2.44 -0.34
N THR A 170 2.74 -3.56 -1.00
CA THR A 170 4.11 -3.99 -1.29
C THR A 170 4.27 -4.28 -2.77
N ARG A 171 5.36 -3.79 -3.36
CA ARG A 171 5.88 -4.30 -4.62
C ARG A 171 7.03 -5.22 -4.28
N VAL A 172 6.99 -6.45 -4.77
CA VAL A 172 7.94 -7.48 -4.38
C VAL A 172 8.84 -7.88 -5.55
N LYS A 173 10.11 -8.07 -5.23
CA LYS A 173 11.10 -8.69 -6.10
C LYS A 173 11.55 -9.98 -5.42
N ASP A 174 11.44 -11.09 -6.12
CA ASP A 174 12.00 -12.37 -5.73
C ASP A 174 13.49 -12.40 -6.06
N LEU A 175 14.32 -12.57 -5.05
CA LEU A 175 15.78 -12.66 -5.18
C LEU A 175 16.28 -14.10 -5.20
N THR A 176 15.41 -15.08 -5.04
CA THR A 176 15.74 -16.51 -4.91
C THR A 176 16.52 -17.03 -6.12
N SER A 177 16.07 -16.68 -7.34
CA SER A 177 16.71 -17.08 -8.60
C SER A 177 18.11 -16.47 -8.83
N SER A 178 18.49 -15.47 -8.03
CA SER A 178 19.83 -14.84 -8.11
C SER A 178 20.89 -15.56 -7.28
N GLY A 179 20.58 -16.73 -6.73
CA GLY A 179 21.48 -17.48 -5.82
C GLY A 179 21.66 -18.95 -6.18
N THR A 180 22.60 -19.56 -5.48
CA THR A 180 22.84 -21.01 -5.52
C THR A 180 22.30 -21.67 -4.26
N LEU A 181 21.38 -22.61 -4.43
CA LEU A 181 20.77 -23.36 -3.35
C LEU A 181 21.67 -24.51 -2.88
N THR A 182 21.70 -24.74 -1.58
CA THR A 182 22.25 -25.96 -0.96
C THR A 182 21.39 -26.33 0.25
N VAL A 183 21.33 -27.63 0.56
CA VAL A 183 20.61 -28.18 1.71
C VAL A 183 21.53 -29.04 2.56
N SER A 184 21.24 -29.18 3.86
CA SER A 184 22.04 -30.01 4.77
C SER A 184 21.88 -31.53 4.54
N ASP A 185 20.69 -31.92 4.06
CA ASP A 185 20.37 -33.30 3.69
C ASP A 185 19.49 -33.28 2.45
N GLU A 186 19.93 -33.96 1.39
CA GLU A 186 19.27 -33.97 0.09
C GLU A 186 18.21 -35.08 0.01
N ASN A 187 17.27 -34.95 -0.91
CA ASN A 187 16.44 -36.07 -1.29
C ASN A 187 17.32 -37.22 -1.76
N ARG A 188 17.02 -38.47 -1.31
CA ARG A 188 17.82 -39.66 -1.63
C ARG A 188 18.03 -39.90 -3.13
N ASP A 189 17.10 -39.41 -3.98
CA ASP A 189 17.13 -39.54 -5.44
C ASP A 189 17.83 -38.33 -6.13
N GLY A 190 18.38 -37.39 -5.32
CA GLY A 190 19.18 -36.26 -5.74
C GLY A 190 18.42 -34.96 -5.93
N ALA A 191 19.18 -33.86 -6.10
CA ALA A 191 18.63 -32.50 -6.14
C ALA A 191 17.62 -32.25 -7.27
N ASN A 192 17.76 -32.95 -8.39
CA ASN A 192 16.87 -32.81 -9.56
C ASN A 192 15.75 -33.87 -9.60
N ALA A 193 15.60 -34.67 -8.56
CA ALA A 193 14.53 -35.65 -8.45
C ALA A 193 13.16 -34.95 -8.37
N LYS A 194 12.07 -35.77 -8.48
CA LYS A 194 10.69 -35.27 -8.39
C LYS A 194 10.42 -34.46 -7.13
N GLU A 195 11.08 -34.80 -6.02
CA GLU A 195 11.01 -34.11 -4.72
C GLU A 195 12.40 -33.68 -4.23
N GLY A 196 13.35 -33.40 -5.15
CA GLY A 196 14.70 -32.92 -4.85
C GLY A 196 14.73 -31.46 -4.45
N SER A 197 15.88 -31.00 -3.92
CA SER A 197 16.03 -29.63 -3.38
C SER A 197 15.78 -28.54 -4.42
N SER A 198 15.97 -28.79 -5.72
CA SER A 198 15.65 -27.83 -6.77
C SER A 198 14.19 -27.35 -6.72
N LYS A 199 13.28 -28.17 -6.13
CA LYS A 199 11.86 -27.86 -5.96
C LYS A 199 11.56 -26.79 -4.90
N LEU A 200 12.54 -26.43 -4.08
CA LEU A 200 12.40 -25.34 -3.11
C LEU A 200 12.35 -23.95 -3.74
N VAL A 201 12.84 -23.82 -4.98
CA VAL A 201 13.09 -22.51 -5.61
C VAL A 201 12.73 -22.52 -7.11
N ASP A 202 11.90 -23.47 -7.56
CA ASP A 202 11.53 -23.61 -8.98
C ASP A 202 10.31 -22.76 -9.38
N ASN A 203 9.69 -22.09 -8.42
CA ASN A 203 8.50 -21.28 -8.59
C ASN A 203 7.26 -22.08 -9.09
N ASP A 204 7.26 -23.40 -8.86
CA ASP A 204 6.18 -24.30 -9.17
C ASP A 204 5.53 -24.83 -7.88
N TYR A 205 4.42 -24.24 -7.50
CA TYR A 205 3.68 -24.59 -6.27
C TYR A 205 3.02 -25.97 -6.34
N SER A 206 3.08 -26.68 -7.46
CA SER A 206 2.62 -28.06 -7.59
C SER A 206 3.69 -29.08 -7.23
N THR A 207 4.96 -28.68 -7.12
CA THR A 207 6.10 -29.50 -6.69
C THR A 207 6.44 -29.26 -5.22
N LYS A 208 7.30 -30.07 -4.64
CA LYS A 208 7.84 -29.86 -3.29
C LYS A 208 9.20 -30.52 -3.14
N PHE A 209 9.97 -30.03 -2.19
CA PHE A 209 11.14 -30.71 -1.66
C PHE A 209 10.73 -31.64 -0.51
N LEU A 210 11.35 -32.83 -0.44
CA LEU A 210 11.23 -33.77 0.66
C LEU A 210 12.60 -34.35 1.00
N SER A 211 13.08 -34.17 2.23
CA SER A 211 14.19 -34.93 2.80
C SER A 211 13.66 -36.06 3.70
N PHE A 212 14.30 -37.22 3.63
CA PHE A 212 13.92 -38.43 4.38
C PHE A 212 14.60 -38.52 5.75
N ASN A 213 15.58 -37.66 6.05
CA ASN A 213 16.40 -37.70 7.26
C ASN A 213 16.32 -36.36 8.01
N TYR A 214 15.13 -35.98 8.45
CA TYR A 214 14.99 -34.76 9.24
C TYR A 214 15.68 -34.94 10.61
N ASN A 215 16.43 -33.89 10.99
CA ASN A 215 16.94 -33.68 12.36
C ASN A 215 16.83 -32.21 12.73
N PRO A 216 16.86 -31.83 14.02
CA PRO A 216 16.68 -30.45 14.50
C PRO A 216 17.76 -29.44 14.08
N ASN A 217 18.70 -29.82 13.25
CA ASN A 217 19.72 -28.98 12.63
C ASN A 217 19.61 -28.92 11.10
N PHE A 218 18.47 -29.36 10.56
CA PHE A 218 18.22 -29.29 9.12
C PHE A 218 18.25 -27.85 8.64
N TRP A 219 18.95 -27.57 7.55
CA TRP A 219 18.96 -26.24 6.95
C TRP A 219 18.87 -26.29 5.42
N THR A 220 18.27 -25.23 4.87
CA THR A 220 18.36 -24.86 3.47
C THR A 220 19.01 -23.48 3.38
N LYS A 221 19.92 -23.28 2.41
CA LYS A 221 20.77 -22.10 2.29
C LYS A 221 20.87 -21.63 0.85
N LEU A 222 20.74 -20.32 0.64
CA LEU A 222 20.99 -19.63 -0.63
C LEU A 222 22.24 -18.76 -0.50
N LYS A 223 23.18 -18.92 -1.43
CA LYS A 223 24.29 -18.00 -1.67
C LYS A 223 23.92 -17.09 -2.82
N LEU A 224 23.74 -15.81 -2.58
CA LEU A 224 23.45 -14.80 -3.59
C LEU A 224 24.71 -14.36 -4.35
N ASN A 225 24.53 -13.88 -5.58
CA ASN A 225 25.65 -13.41 -6.41
C ASN A 225 26.30 -12.12 -5.87
N ALA A 226 25.58 -11.33 -5.09
CA ALA A 226 26.07 -10.17 -4.35
C ALA A 226 25.26 -10.01 -3.05
N PRO A 227 25.82 -9.31 -2.04
CA PRO A 227 25.06 -9.02 -0.83
C PRO A 227 23.77 -8.26 -1.16
N GLN A 228 22.64 -8.73 -0.65
CA GLN A 228 21.33 -8.11 -0.82
C GLN A 228 20.66 -7.93 0.54
N LYS A 229 19.94 -6.84 0.71
CA LYS A 229 19.02 -6.67 1.83
C LYS A 229 17.71 -7.36 1.51
N LEU A 230 17.14 -8.07 2.48
CA LEU A 230 15.79 -8.63 2.39
C LEU A 230 14.82 -7.84 3.27
N ASP A 231 13.59 -7.75 2.81
CA ASP A 231 12.48 -7.17 3.57
C ASP A 231 11.53 -8.25 4.11
N ALA A 232 11.54 -9.45 3.48
CA ALA A 232 10.77 -10.60 3.92
C ALA A 232 11.34 -11.91 3.35
N TYR A 233 10.84 -13.03 3.84
CA TYR A 233 10.93 -14.33 3.19
C TYR A 233 9.56 -15.01 3.17
N GLU A 234 9.37 -15.96 2.26
CA GLU A 234 8.14 -16.73 2.15
C GLU A 234 8.44 -18.22 2.25
N LEU A 235 7.55 -18.94 2.93
CA LEU A 235 7.54 -20.39 2.97
C LEU A 235 6.17 -20.89 2.54
N THR A 236 6.15 -21.93 1.71
CA THR A 236 4.95 -22.64 1.29
C THR A 236 4.94 -24.05 1.85
N SER A 237 3.88 -24.42 2.56
CA SER A 237 3.69 -25.75 3.13
C SER A 237 3.62 -26.84 2.06
N GLY A 238 3.89 -28.08 2.43
CA GLY A 238 3.72 -29.23 1.53
C GLY A 238 2.29 -29.45 1.06
N ASN A 239 2.12 -30.31 0.08
CA ASN A 239 0.82 -30.67 -0.47
C ASN A 239 0.05 -31.70 0.38
N ASP A 240 0.75 -32.40 1.29
CA ASP A 240 0.24 -33.48 2.15
C ASP A 240 0.81 -33.34 3.57
N ALA A 241 0.66 -34.34 4.42
CA ALA A 241 1.38 -34.65 5.66
C ALA A 241 1.86 -33.41 6.47
N PRO A 242 0.95 -32.65 7.14
CA PRO A 242 1.30 -31.41 7.86
C PRO A 242 2.36 -31.63 8.97
N GLU A 243 2.53 -32.84 9.46
CA GLU A 243 3.56 -33.21 10.44
C GLU A 243 4.99 -33.13 9.88
N ARG A 244 5.16 -33.01 8.56
CA ARG A 244 6.45 -32.81 7.88
C ARG A 244 6.80 -31.34 7.66
N ASP A 245 5.86 -30.41 7.85
CA ASP A 245 6.10 -28.99 7.63
C ASP A 245 6.98 -28.39 8.73
N PRO A 246 7.80 -27.36 8.44
CA PRO A 246 8.55 -26.60 9.45
C PRO A 246 7.62 -26.04 10.53
N ARG A 247 8.04 -26.13 11.80
CA ARG A 247 7.29 -25.60 12.95
C ARG A 247 8.08 -24.58 13.75
N ASN A 248 9.39 -24.83 13.93
CA ASN A 248 10.31 -23.88 14.55
C ASN A 248 11.51 -23.69 13.65
N TRP A 249 11.96 -22.45 13.49
CA TRP A 249 13.16 -22.17 12.70
C TRP A 249 13.80 -20.84 13.07
N LEU A 250 15.08 -20.72 12.69
CA LEU A 250 15.82 -19.48 12.64
C LEU A 250 16.03 -19.10 11.17
N PHE A 251 15.68 -17.88 10.81
CA PHE A 251 16.08 -17.30 9.54
C PHE A 251 17.33 -16.45 9.76
N GLN A 252 18.39 -16.71 9.02
CA GLN A 252 19.72 -16.18 9.32
C GLN A 252 20.40 -15.61 8.08
N GLY A 253 21.22 -14.56 8.28
CA GLY A 253 22.08 -13.96 7.26
C GLY A 253 23.57 -14.15 7.61
N SER A 254 24.43 -14.22 6.60
CA SER A 254 25.89 -14.30 6.73
C SER A 254 26.58 -13.68 5.52
N ASN A 255 27.81 -13.16 5.70
CA ASN A 255 28.64 -12.69 4.60
C ASN A 255 29.78 -13.65 4.24
N ASN A 256 30.09 -14.63 5.10
CA ASN A 256 31.14 -15.64 4.88
C ASN A 256 30.60 -17.08 4.80
N GLY A 257 29.31 -17.31 5.11
CA GLY A 257 28.68 -18.63 5.11
C GLY A 257 28.98 -19.49 6.32
N THR A 258 29.72 -18.99 7.32
CA THR A 258 30.10 -19.67 8.58
C THR A 258 29.57 -18.97 9.81
N ASP A 259 29.68 -17.64 9.87
CA ASP A 259 29.21 -16.82 10.98
C ASP A 259 27.82 -16.29 10.65
N TRP A 260 26.83 -16.66 11.47
CA TRP A 260 25.42 -16.42 11.19
C TRP A 260 24.79 -15.44 12.16
N THR A 261 24.13 -14.42 11.64
CA THR A 261 23.27 -13.50 12.38
C THR A 261 21.82 -13.93 12.26
N THR A 262 21.14 -14.16 13.38
CA THR A 262 19.70 -14.47 13.38
C THR A 262 18.92 -13.20 13.10
N LEU A 263 18.11 -13.22 12.04
CA LEU A 263 17.28 -12.11 11.56
C LEU A 263 15.83 -12.27 11.99
N ASP A 264 15.37 -13.53 12.14
CA ASP A 264 14.03 -13.87 12.57
C ASP A 264 14.01 -15.23 13.30
N THR A 265 13.14 -15.35 14.30
CA THR A 265 12.94 -16.59 15.06
C THR A 265 11.46 -16.92 15.07
N ARG A 266 11.12 -18.13 14.64
CA ARG A 266 9.74 -18.63 14.65
C ARG A 266 9.61 -19.88 15.53
N THR A 267 8.52 -19.90 16.30
CA THR A 267 8.25 -20.99 17.25
C THR A 267 6.77 -21.33 17.22
N GLY A 268 6.43 -22.62 17.13
CA GLY A 268 5.05 -23.09 17.16
C GLY A 268 4.22 -22.75 15.91
N GLU A 269 4.87 -22.47 14.78
CA GLU A 269 4.19 -22.08 13.54
C GLU A 269 3.37 -23.26 12.98
N ILE A 270 2.19 -22.94 12.44
CA ILE A 270 1.28 -23.91 11.83
C ILE A 270 0.80 -23.35 10.48
N PHE A 271 0.85 -24.19 9.45
CA PHE A 271 0.23 -23.91 8.17
C PHE A 271 -1.19 -24.48 8.17
N LEU A 272 -2.20 -23.59 8.21
CA LEU A 272 -3.63 -23.97 8.30
C LEU A 272 -4.19 -24.59 7.01
N GLY A 273 -3.41 -24.61 5.92
CA GLY A 273 -3.76 -25.23 4.62
C GLY A 273 -2.57 -25.91 3.99
N ARG A 274 -2.85 -26.70 2.96
CA ARG A 274 -1.80 -27.31 2.14
C ARG A 274 -1.43 -26.35 1.00
N GLN A 275 -0.14 -26.38 0.60
CA GLN A 275 0.40 -25.43 -0.40
C GLN A 275 0.08 -23.96 -0.03
N LEU A 276 0.01 -23.69 1.27
CA LEU A 276 -0.26 -22.35 1.81
C LEU A 276 1.04 -21.58 1.94
N THR A 277 1.16 -20.48 1.20
CA THR A 277 2.28 -19.53 1.33
C THR A 277 2.04 -18.58 2.48
N ARG A 278 3.05 -18.44 3.33
CA ARG A 278 3.08 -17.44 4.41
C ARG A 278 4.32 -16.57 4.25
N ARG A 279 4.12 -15.25 4.37
CA ARG A 279 5.18 -14.24 4.34
C ARG A 279 5.56 -13.84 5.75
N PHE A 280 6.88 -13.76 6.00
CA PHE A 280 7.48 -13.35 7.25
C PHE A 280 8.32 -12.08 6.99
N ASN A 281 7.84 -10.94 7.48
CA ASN A 281 8.52 -9.66 7.30
C ASN A 281 9.73 -9.56 8.23
N LEU A 282 10.82 -9.01 7.69
CA LEU A 282 12.07 -8.79 8.42
C LEU A 282 12.18 -7.31 8.84
N ASN A 283 12.84 -7.09 9.94
CA ASN A 283 13.18 -5.74 10.42
C ASN A 283 14.70 -5.59 10.50
N THR A 284 15.37 -5.70 9.35
CA THR A 284 16.81 -5.55 9.23
C THR A 284 17.16 -4.50 8.20
N SER A 285 18.29 -3.80 8.41
CA SER A 285 18.88 -2.86 7.43
C SER A 285 20.06 -3.48 6.69
N ASP A 286 20.56 -4.63 7.15
CA ASP A 286 21.82 -5.20 6.70
C ASP A 286 21.64 -6.07 5.46
N ALA A 287 22.65 -6.05 4.58
CA ALA A 287 22.72 -6.89 3.39
C ALA A 287 23.67 -8.07 3.64
N TYR A 288 23.25 -9.26 3.21
CA TYR A 288 24.02 -10.47 3.33
C TYR A 288 24.21 -11.18 1.99
N SER A 289 25.33 -11.90 1.86
CA SER A 289 25.63 -12.77 0.71
C SER A 289 24.99 -14.15 0.82
N TYR A 290 24.69 -14.59 2.04
CA TYR A 290 24.09 -15.89 2.33
C TYR A 290 22.88 -15.71 3.21
N TYR A 291 21.84 -16.46 2.91
CA TYR A 291 20.65 -16.61 3.75
C TYR A 291 20.37 -18.07 3.99
N ARG A 292 20.00 -18.42 5.22
CA ARG A 292 19.59 -19.78 5.53
C ARG A 292 18.35 -19.83 6.41
N LEU A 293 17.58 -20.90 6.21
CA LEU A 293 16.51 -21.33 7.08
C LEU A 293 17.04 -22.55 7.86
N LEU A 294 17.29 -22.38 9.16
CA LEU A 294 17.69 -23.46 10.07
C LEU A 294 16.43 -23.95 10.78
N ILE A 295 15.95 -25.14 10.43
CA ILE A 295 14.72 -25.72 10.97
C ILE A 295 15.06 -26.54 12.22
N THR A 296 14.56 -26.10 13.37
CA THR A 296 14.83 -26.70 14.67
C THR A 296 13.72 -27.64 15.15
N ALA A 297 12.51 -27.53 14.59
CA ALA A 297 11.43 -28.49 14.74
C ALA A 297 10.49 -28.49 13.53
N ASN A 298 9.94 -29.66 13.20
CA ASN A 298 8.80 -29.81 12.29
C ASN A 298 7.55 -30.23 13.08
N GLY A 299 6.50 -30.67 12.41
CA GLY A 299 5.24 -31.10 13.05
C GLY A 299 5.31 -32.44 13.77
N GLY A 300 6.47 -33.13 13.81
CA GLY A 300 6.70 -34.38 14.56
C GLY A 300 7.10 -35.58 13.70
N ALA A 301 7.30 -35.41 12.39
CA ALA A 301 7.72 -36.48 11.48
C ALA A 301 9.25 -36.64 11.44
N SER A 302 9.71 -37.79 10.98
CA SER A 302 11.13 -38.05 10.64
C SER A 302 11.54 -37.49 9.27
N LEU A 303 10.62 -36.91 8.55
CA LEU A 303 10.81 -36.28 7.24
C LEU A 303 10.55 -34.77 7.35
N ILE A 304 11.15 -33.99 6.44
CA ILE A 304 10.87 -32.56 6.29
C ILE A 304 10.44 -32.26 4.85
N GLN A 305 9.41 -31.42 4.68
CA GLN A 305 8.98 -30.99 3.37
C GLN A 305 8.76 -29.48 3.32
N ILE A 306 8.98 -28.88 2.17
CA ILE A 306 8.67 -27.49 1.84
C ILE A 306 8.37 -27.43 0.36
N THR A 307 7.27 -26.76 -0.05
CA THR A 307 6.93 -26.55 -1.46
C THR A 307 7.81 -25.45 -2.06
N GLU A 308 7.83 -24.28 -1.44
CA GLU A 308 8.59 -23.13 -1.92
C GLU A 308 9.23 -22.36 -0.78
N TRP A 309 10.42 -21.83 -1.02
CA TRP A 309 11.11 -20.87 -0.18
C TRP A 309 11.58 -19.69 -1.02
N LYS A 310 11.13 -18.46 -0.68
CA LYS A 310 11.48 -17.25 -1.42
C LYS A 310 12.16 -16.22 -0.54
N LEU A 311 13.12 -15.52 -1.12
CA LEU A 311 13.78 -14.34 -0.58
C LEU A 311 13.17 -13.09 -1.22
N VAL A 312 12.59 -12.21 -0.42
CA VAL A 312 11.74 -11.10 -0.88
C VAL A 312 12.36 -9.75 -0.54
N GLN A 313 12.44 -8.88 -1.53
CA GLN A 313 12.79 -7.47 -1.40
C GLN A 313 11.59 -6.60 -1.82
N PHE A 314 11.32 -5.53 -1.07
CA PHE A 314 10.33 -4.51 -1.45
C PHE A 314 11.02 -3.39 -2.25
N TYR A 315 10.34 -2.86 -3.29
CA TYR A 315 10.87 -1.81 -4.16
C TYR A 315 9.81 -0.81 -4.62
#